data_9a5835af1b99fa8c8d3f7c69a5aebaa2
#
_entry.id   9a5835af1b99fa8c8d3f7c69a5aebaa2
#
_cell.length_a   1.000
_cell.length_b   1.000
_cell.length_c   1.000
_cell.angle_alpha   90.00
_cell.angle_beta   90.00
_cell.angle_gamma   90.00
#
_symmetry.space_group_name_H-M   'P 1'
#
loop_
_entity.id
_entity.type
_entity.pdbx_description
1 polymer ?
#
loop_
_entity_poly.entity_id
_entity_poly.type
_entity_poly.pdbx_seq_one_letter_code
_entity_poly.pdbx_strand_id
1 'polypeptide(L)'
;MFCLLFALTLQAKSQDIYIIELSKMNIFKIKKEERILAISTVLICTALHVLLILSYPTNFFKAGKLGFWSIFYKHFTVSGFDAYSYIFLSNEKIYYELSRHPLFSILLYPGYWLNQLLMDQTSRNCATYIMAVMLVIATMYCSVFFFRICRELIALKKTDSHILTAFFFSFASLMLTTMVPDHSCFSMLCLLVSIYIGGCHMKNGSKLKAWQTSLMFLCTAGMSLSNGVKTGIMALFSNGKKVFSPKF
;
A
#
# COMPACT_ATOMS: atom_id res chain seq x y z
N MET A 1 -0.57 44.66 17.23
CA MET A 1 -1.77 44.19 16.49
C MET A 1 -1.50 43.97 15.01
N PHE A 2 -0.89 44.93 14.29
CA PHE A 2 -0.56 44.81 12.85
C PHE A 2 0.41 43.65 12.53
N CYS A 3 1.49 43.47 13.31
CA CYS A 3 2.45 42.39 13.09
C CYS A 3 1.83 40.98 13.29
N LEU A 4 0.86 40.83 14.19
CA LEU A 4 0.19 39.57 14.41
C LEU A 4 -0.76 39.23 13.25
N LEU A 5 -1.49 40.22 12.71
CA LEU A 5 -2.34 40.10 11.53
C LEU A 5 -1.52 39.78 10.27
N PHE A 6 -0.34 40.41 10.12
CA PHE A 6 0.57 40.17 9.00
C PHE A 6 1.22 38.78 9.07
N ALA A 7 1.59 38.31 10.28
CA ALA A 7 2.07 36.95 10.50
C ALA A 7 0.99 35.90 10.22
N LEU A 8 -0.26 36.14 10.65
CA LEU A 8 -1.40 35.26 10.38
C LEU A 8 -1.77 35.20 8.88
N THR A 9 -1.68 36.34 8.17
CA THR A 9 -1.92 36.37 6.72
C THR A 9 -0.81 35.70 5.92
N LEU A 10 0.46 35.82 6.33
CA LEU A 10 1.57 35.10 5.74
C LEU A 10 1.48 33.59 6.00
N GLN A 11 1.07 33.20 7.20
CA GLN A 11 0.85 31.79 7.55
C GLN A 11 -0.32 31.18 6.79
N ALA A 12 -1.44 31.91 6.64
CA ALA A 12 -2.58 31.50 5.82
C ALA A 12 -2.21 31.37 4.33
N LYS A 13 -1.46 32.34 3.78
CA LYS A 13 -1.01 32.34 2.39
C LYS A 13 0.01 31.19 2.11
N SER A 14 0.86 30.89 3.08
CA SER A 14 1.78 29.75 3.03
C SER A 14 1.02 28.42 3.07
N GLN A 15 -0.07 28.33 3.86
CA GLN A 15 -0.94 27.15 3.92
C GLN A 15 -1.71 26.93 2.61
N ASP A 16 -2.25 28.00 2.01
CA ASP A 16 -2.97 27.88 0.74
C ASP A 16 -2.04 27.46 -0.42
N ILE A 17 -0.81 27.98 -0.44
CA ILE A 17 0.20 27.59 -1.43
C ILE A 17 0.57 26.11 -1.24
N TYR A 18 0.74 25.64 0.00
CA TYR A 18 1.10 24.24 0.27
C TYR A 18 -0.07 23.27 -0.04
N ILE A 19 -1.32 23.67 0.20
CA ILE A 19 -2.50 22.90 -0.17
C ILE A 19 -2.64 22.82 -1.68
N ILE A 20 -2.37 23.91 -2.41
CA ILE A 20 -2.35 23.95 -3.87
C ILE A 20 -1.20 23.11 -4.42
N GLU A 21 -0.03 23.10 -3.79
CA GLU A 21 1.09 22.22 -4.14
C GLU A 21 0.75 20.75 -3.87
N LEU A 22 0.14 20.39 -2.75
CA LEU A 22 -0.31 19.02 -2.45
C LEU A 22 -1.39 18.54 -3.45
N SER A 23 -2.28 19.43 -3.90
CA SER A 23 -3.29 19.10 -4.92
C SER A 23 -2.70 18.98 -6.33
N LYS A 24 -1.57 19.63 -6.60
CA LYS A 24 -0.81 19.57 -7.87
C LYS A 24 0.32 18.55 -7.82
N MET A 25 0.80 18.15 -6.66
CA MET A 25 1.83 17.12 -6.52
C MET A 25 1.22 15.74 -6.69
N ASN A 26 1.71 15.03 -7.69
CA ASN A 26 1.50 13.60 -7.78
C ASN A 26 2.20 12.95 -6.57
N ILE A 27 1.43 12.59 -5.52
CA ILE A 27 1.95 12.04 -4.26
C ILE A 27 2.76 10.75 -4.47
N PHE A 28 2.55 10.06 -5.59
CA PHE A 28 3.30 8.87 -5.96
C PHE A 28 4.61 9.17 -6.71
N LYS A 29 4.92 10.45 -6.98
CA LYS A 29 6.20 10.82 -7.59
C LYS A 29 7.35 10.62 -6.59
N ILE A 30 8.33 9.80 -6.96
CA ILE A 30 9.52 9.51 -6.15
C ILE A 30 10.47 10.71 -6.18
N LYS A 31 10.79 11.27 -5.01
CA LYS A 31 11.71 12.41 -4.85
C LYS A 31 13.16 11.93 -5.02
N LYS A 32 14.08 12.88 -5.31
CA LYS A 32 15.51 12.54 -5.50
C LYS A 32 16.12 11.80 -4.31
N GLU A 33 15.76 12.21 -3.08
CA GLU A 33 16.27 11.59 -1.85
C GLU A 33 15.72 10.19 -1.56
N GLU A 34 14.59 9.80 -2.20
CA GLU A 34 13.92 8.52 -2.04
C GLU A 34 14.38 7.47 -3.07
N ARG A 35 15.07 7.91 -4.14
CA ARG A 35 15.40 7.03 -5.28
C ARG A 35 16.24 5.83 -4.89
N ILE A 36 17.27 6.03 -4.06
CA ILE A 36 18.14 4.94 -3.61
C ILE A 36 17.33 3.91 -2.81
N LEU A 37 16.48 4.39 -1.90
CA LEU A 37 15.59 3.54 -1.12
C LEU A 37 14.63 2.76 -2.02
N ALA A 38 13.97 3.43 -2.95
CA ALA A 38 13.03 2.79 -3.89
C ALA A 38 13.72 1.72 -4.74
N ILE A 39 14.90 2.04 -5.31
CA ILE A 39 15.67 1.10 -6.12
C ILE A 39 16.13 -0.10 -5.28
N SER A 40 16.69 0.14 -4.08
CA SER A 40 17.13 -0.95 -3.18
C SER A 40 15.97 -1.87 -2.80
N THR A 41 14.80 -1.29 -2.47
CA THR A 41 13.61 -2.08 -2.14
C THR A 41 13.17 -2.94 -3.33
N VAL A 42 13.11 -2.35 -4.54
CA VAL A 42 12.77 -3.10 -5.76
C VAL A 42 13.75 -4.23 -5.99
N LEU A 43 15.06 -3.99 -5.89
CA LEU A 43 16.08 -5.01 -6.13
C LEU A 43 16.00 -6.15 -5.11
N ILE A 44 15.88 -5.83 -3.81
CA ILE A 44 15.79 -6.83 -2.75
C ILE A 44 14.52 -7.66 -2.90
N CYS A 45 13.35 -7.03 -3.06
CA CYS A 45 12.09 -7.74 -3.20
C CYS A 45 12.04 -8.57 -4.48
N THR A 46 12.57 -8.06 -5.60
CA THR A 46 12.66 -8.83 -6.84
C THR A 46 13.56 -10.05 -6.67
N ALA A 47 14.73 -9.91 -6.01
CA ALA A 47 15.62 -11.03 -5.72
C ALA A 47 14.93 -12.10 -4.87
N LEU A 48 14.19 -11.70 -3.83
CA LEU A 48 13.43 -12.61 -2.98
C LEU A 48 12.35 -13.36 -3.75
N HIS A 49 11.57 -12.66 -4.60
CA HIS A 49 10.56 -13.31 -5.44
C HIS A 49 11.18 -14.24 -6.50
N VAL A 50 12.31 -13.86 -7.09
CA VAL A 50 13.06 -14.74 -8.03
C VAL A 50 13.55 -15.99 -7.32
N LEU A 51 14.14 -15.86 -6.13
CA LEU A 51 14.57 -17.01 -5.32
C LEU A 51 13.38 -17.92 -4.98
N LEU A 52 12.25 -17.36 -4.60
CA LEU A 52 11.03 -18.11 -4.32
C LEU A 52 10.56 -18.89 -5.54
N ILE A 53 10.47 -18.25 -6.70
CA ILE A 53 10.03 -18.87 -7.96
C ILE A 53 11.01 -19.95 -8.41
N LEU A 54 12.32 -19.72 -8.31
CA LEU A 54 13.34 -20.69 -8.67
C LEU A 54 13.38 -21.91 -7.74
N SER A 55 12.95 -21.76 -6.47
CA SER A 55 12.85 -22.86 -5.52
C SER A 55 11.76 -23.87 -5.87
N TYR A 56 10.73 -23.46 -6.66
CA TYR A 56 9.59 -24.30 -7.03
C TYR A 56 9.21 -24.21 -8.52
N PRO A 57 10.16 -24.35 -9.46
CA PRO A 57 9.97 -23.96 -10.87
C PRO A 57 8.91 -24.77 -11.61
N THR A 58 8.76 -26.08 -11.31
CA THR A 58 7.80 -26.94 -12.01
C THR A 58 6.37 -26.72 -11.58
N ASN A 59 6.17 -26.23 -10.37
CA ASN A 59 4.87 -26.08 -9.76
C ASN A 59 4.21 -24.73 -10.11
N PHE A 60 5.01 -23.64 -10.21
CA PHE A 60 4.48 -22.31 -10.46
C PHE A 60 3.93 -22.08 -11.86
N PHE A 61 4.28 -22.94 -12.83
CA PHE A 61 3.94 -22.76 -14.24
C PHE A 61 3.09 -23.87 -14.84
N LYS A 62 2.58 -24.79 -14.02
CA LYS A 62 1.64 -25.80 -14.53
C LYS A 62 0.45 -25.12 -15.19
N ALA A 63 0.28 -25.40 -16.48
CA ALA A 63 -0.86 -24.93 -17.24
C ALA A 63 -2.16 -25.41 -16.60
N GLY A 64 -3.15 -24.53 -16.55
CA GLY A 64 -4.50 -24.82 -16.09
C GLY A 64 -4.94 -24.06 -14.84
N LYS A 65 -6.24 -23.78 -14.82
CA LYS A 65 -6.92 -22.97 -13.81
C LYS A 65 -6.87 -23.54 -12.38
N LEU A 66 -6.49 -24.81 -12.22
CA LEU A 66 -6.46 -25.52 -10.95
C LEU A 66 -5.05 -25.96 -10.52
N GLY A 67 -4.03 -25.79 -11.36
CA GLY A 67 -2.65 -26.21 -11.04
C GLY A 67 -2.07 -25.56 -9.80
N PHE A 68 -2.51 -24.35 -9.46
CA PHE A 68 -2.08 -23.61 -8.27
C PHE A 68 -2.67 -24.13 -6.96
N TRP A 69 -3.79 -24.83 -7.00
CA TRP A 69 -4.44 -25.30 -5.80
C TRP A 69 -3.57 -26.28 -4.99
N SER A 70 -2.89 -27.20 -5.70
CA SER A 70 -2.01 -28.17 -5.05
C SER A 70 -0.74 -27.54 -4.44
N ILE A 71 -0.22 -26.46 -5.07
CA ILE A 71 0.95 -25.74 -4.58
C ILE A 71 0.59 -24.97 -3.33
N PHE A 72 -0.51 -24.24 -3.37
CA PHE A 72 -1.01 -23.41 -2.30
C PHE A 72 -1.28 -24.22 -1.03
N TYR A 73 -2.04 -25.29 -1.13
CA TYR A 73 -2.43 -26.11 0.00
C TYR A 73 -1.29 -26.89 0.63
N LYS A 74 -0.27 -27.27 -0.17
CA LYS A 74 0.82 -28.11 0.33
C LYS A 74 2.07 -27.35 0.77
N HIS A 75 2.33 -26.18 0.17
CA HIS A 75 3.65 -25.56 0.28
C HIS A 75 3.64 -24.09 0.75
N PHE A 76 2.49 -23.41 0.75
CA PHE A 76 2.38 -21.98 1.06
C PHE A 76 1.41 -21.64 2.19
N THR A 77 1.12 -22.57 3.07
CA THR A 77 0.40 -22.27 4.30
C THR A 77 1.33 -21.56 5.29
N VAL A 78 1.29 -20.24 5.27
CA VAL A 78 1.94 -19.41 6.30
C VAL A 78 0.84 -18.95 7.25
N SER A 79 0.98 -19.30 8.54
CA SER A 79 0.00 -18.90 9.56
C SER A 79 -0.24 -17.38 9.57
N GLY A 80 -1.50 -16.97 9.49
CA GLY A 80 -1.90 -15.56 9.47
C GLY A 80 -1.92 -14.90 8.09
N PHE A 81 -1.68 -15.65 6.99
CA PHE A 81 -1.76 -15.15 5.63
C PHE A 81 -2.71 -15.99 4.78
N ASP A 82 -3.65 -15.35 4.10
CA ASP A 82 -4.62 -15.98 3.21
C ASP A 82 -4.12 -15.92 1.76
N ALA A 83 -3.17 -16.79 1.42
CA ALA A 83 -2.45 -16.78 0.15
C ALA A 83 -3.32 -17.21 -1.07
N TYR A 84 -4.58 -16.78 -1.15
CA TYR A 84 -5.54 -17.18 -2.20
C TYR A 84 -5.54 -16.29 -3.45
N SER A 85 -4.70 -15.28 -3.51
CA SER A 85 -4.64 -14.35 -4.65
C SER A 85 -4.27 -15.03 -5.96
N TYR A 86 -3.42 -16.07 -5.92
CA TYR A 86 -3.07 -16.83 -7.12
C TYR A 86 -4.27 -17.56 -7.72
N ILE A 87 -5.20 -18.03 -6.88
CA ILE A 87 -6.41 -18.68 -7.34
C ILE A 87 -7.28 -17.68 -8.06
N PHE A 88 -7.47 -16.49 -7.47
CA PHE A 88 -8.22 -15.41 -8.11
C PHE A 88 -7.58 -15.00 -9.45
N LEU A 89 -6.29 -14.79 -9.49
CA LEU A 89 -5.56 -14.44 -10.72
C LEU A 89 -5.64 -15.52 -11.80
N SER A 90 -5.85 -16.78 -11.39
CA SER A 90 -5.93 -17.92 -12.33
C SER A 90 -7.33 -18.19 -12.85
N ASN A 91 -8.41 -18.00 -12.05
CA ASN A 91 -9.75 -18.45 -12.39
C ASN A 91 -10.90 -17.57 -11.87
N GLU A 92 -10.58 -16.37 -11.33
CA GLU A 92 -11.57 -15.42 -10.78
C GLU A 92 -12.38 -15.93 -9.57
N LYS A 93 -12.00 -17.07 -8.99
CA LYS A 93 -12.68 -17.60 -7.80
C LYS A 93 -12.12 -16.98 -6.54
N ILE A 94 -13.03 -16.50 -5.68
CA ILE A 94 -12.69 -15.90 -4.39
C ILE A 94 -12.74 -17.02 -3.33
N TYR A 95 -11.59 -17.26 -2.68
CA TYR A 95 -11.47 -18.22 -1.59
C TYR A 95 -11.10 -17.57 -0.25
N TYR A 96 -10.70 -16.29 -0.28
CA TYR A 96 -10.51 -15.50 0.94
C TYR A 96 -11.86 -14.95 1.45
N GLU A 97 -11.89 -14.54 2.71
CA GLU A 97 -13.10 -14.03 3.33
C GLU A 97 -13.47 -12.63 2.80
N LEU A 98 -14.43 -12.58 1.88
CA LEU A 98 -14.85 -11.35 1.19
C LEU A 98 -15.36 -10.27 2.16
N SER A 99 -16.01 -10.68 3.26
CA SER A 99 -16.49 -9.76 4.30
C SER A 99 -15.37 -8.96 4.96
N ARG A 100 -14.16 -9.52 5.02
CA ARG A 100 -12.97 -8.88 5.62
C ARG A 100 -12.16 -8.06 4.62
N HIS A 101 -12.22 -8.40 3.32
CA HIS A 101 -11.39 -7.82 2.26
C HIS A 101 -12.22 -7.52 0.98
N PRO A 102 -13.29 -6.69 1.08
CA PRO A 102 -14.26 -6.56 -0.01
C PRO A 102 -13.70 -5.94 -1.30
N LEU A 103 -12.69 -5.08 -1.23
CA LEU A 103 -12.10 -4.45 -2.42
C LEU A 103 -10.87 -5.17 -2.96
N PHE A 104 -10.42 -6.24 -2.33
CA PHE A 104 -9.19 -6.91 -2.73
C PHE A 104 -9.32 -7.56 -4.12
N SER A 105 -10.44 -8.19 -4.43
CA SER A 105 -10.70 -8.74 -5.77
C SER A 105 -10.70 -7.68 -6.87
N ILE A 106 -11.21 -6.50 -6.58
CA ILE A 106 -11.20 -5.37 -7.53
C ILE A 106 -9.77 -4.95 -7.87
N LEU A 107 -8.89 -4.91 -6.87
CA LEU A 107 -7.47 -4.63 -7.07
C LEU A 107 -6.79 -5.71 -7.92
N LEU A 108 -7.14 -6.98 -7.73
CA LEU A 108 -6.55 -8.11 -8.45
C LEU A 108 -7.12 -8.29 -9.86
N TYR A 109 -8.30 -7.75 -10.16
CA TYR A 109 -9.02 -7.98 -11.41
C TYR A 109 -8.21 -7.63 -12.68
N PRO A 110 -7.48 -6.51 -12.76
CA PRO A 110 -6.61 -6.22 -13.90
C PRO A 110 -5.51 -7.28 -14.07
N GLY A 111 -4.97 -7.79 -12.98
CA GLY A 111 -3.98 -8.88 -12.99
C GLY A 111 -4.57 -10.21 -13.49
N TYR A 112 -5.79 -10.53 -13.08
CA TYR A 112 -6.53 -11.68 -13.60
C TYR A 112 -6.67 -11.58 -15.12
N TRP A 113 -7.14 -10.45 -15.62
CA TRP A 113 -7.34 -10.25 -17.06
C TRP A 113 -6.05 -10.39 -17.85
N LEU A 114 -4.96 -9.81 -17.35
CA LEU A 114 -3.63 -9.96 -17.93
C LEU A 114 -3.18 -11.42 -17.92
N ASN A 115 -3.42 -12.16 -16.84
CA ASN A 115 -3.06 -13.57 -16.76
C ASN A 115 -3.83 -14.44 -17.74
N GLN A 116 -5.15 -14.18 -17.94
CA GLN A 116 -5.93 -14.90 -18.94
C GLN A 116 -5.33 -14.71 -20.35
N LEU A 117 -5.03 -13.45 -20.70
CA LEU A 117 -4.43 -13.14 -22.00
C LEU A 117 -3.06 -13.83 -22.19
N LEU A 118 -2.23 -13.87 -21.15
CA LEU A 118 -0.94 -14.57 -21.19
C LEU A 118 -1.10 -16.09 -21.27
N MET A 119 -2.08 -16.67 -20.56
CA MET A 119 -2.37 -18.11 -20.63
C MET A 119 -2.85 -18.52 -22.03
N ASP A 120 -3.69 -17.71 -22.67
CA ASP A 120 -4.17 -17.98 -24.03
C ASP A 120 -3.04 -17.94 -25.06
N GLN A 121 -2.07 -17.05 -24.88
CA GLN A 121 -0.93 -16.91 -25.81
C GLN A 121 0.22 -17.89 -25.55
N THR A 122 0.51 -18.18 -24.28
CA THR A 122 1.73 -18.93 -23.90
C THR A 122 1.44 -20.33 -23.35
N SER A 123 0.19 -20.68 -23.13
CA SER A 123 -0.25 -21.90 -22.44
C SER A 123 0.36 -22.04 -21.01
N ARG A 124 0.83 -20.93 -20.42
CA ARG A 124 1.43 -20.89 -19.07
C ARG A 124 0.61 -20.00 -18.16
N ASN A 125 0.45 -20.42 -16.92
CA ASN A 125 -0.14 -19.59 -15.89
C ASN A 125 0.91 -18.64 -15.28
N CYS A 126 0.77 -17.34 -15.55
CA CYS A 126 1.69 -16.29 -15.10
C CYS A 126 1.27 -15.59 -13.83
N ALA A 127 0.27 -16.11 -13.09
CA ALA A 127 -0.25 -15.48 -11.88
C ALA A 127 0.83 -15.15 -10.83
N THR A 128 1.85 -16.02 -10.67
CA THR A 128 2.98 -15.80 -9.75
C THR A 128 3.82 -14.60 -10.14
N TYR A 129 4.11 -14.41 -11.41
CA TYR A 129 4.88 -13.25 -11.88
C TYR A 129 4.08 -11.96 -11.74
N ILE A 130 2.80 -11.99 -12.11
CA ILE A 130 1.92 -10.82 -12.00
C ILE A 130 1.83 -10.38 -10.53
N MET A 131 1.60 -11.34 -9.64
CA MET A 131 1.51 -11.05 -8.21
C MET A 131 2.84 -10.54 -7.64
N ALA A 132 3.98 -11.14 -8.04
CA ALA A 132 5.30 -10.68 -7.64
C ALA A 132 5.54 -9.22 -8.05
N VAL A 133 5.20 -8.84 -9.29
CA VAL A 133 5.32 -7.45 -9.76
C VAL A 133 4.43 -6.52 -8.94
N MET A 134 3.18 -6.89 -8.68
CA MET A 134 2.26 -6.11 -7.87
C MET A 134 2.79 -5.91 -6.44
N LEU A 135 3.31 -6.97 -5.81
CA LEU A 135 3.89 -6.92 -4.46
C LEU A 135 5.17 -6.07 -4.41
N VAL A 136 6.06 -6.20 -5.39
CA VAL A 136 7.29 -5.39 -5.48
C VAL A 136 6.95 -3.91 -5.58
N ILE A 137 6.00 -3.54 -6.44
CA ILE A 137 5.54 -2.14 -6.58
C ILE A 137 4.91 -1.65 -5.27
N ALA A 138 4.03 -2.43 -4.67
CA ALA A 138 3.38 -2.07 -3.41
C ALA A 138 4.40 -1.89 -2.29
N THR A 139 5.37 -2.80 -2.15
CA THR A 139 6.43 -2.74 -1.13
C THR A 139 7.33 -1.52 -1.33
N MET A 140 7.69 -1.22 -2.59
CA MET A 140 8.47 -0.02 -2.91
C MET A 140 7.75 1.23 -2.42
N TYR A 141 6.46 1.38 -2.70
CA TYR A 141 5.69 2.52 -2.20
C TYR A 141 5.50 2.50 -0.69
N CYS A 142 5.34 1.32 -0.06
CA CYS A 142 5.34 1.22 1.40
C CYS A 142 6.63 1.78 2.00
N SER A 143 7.79 1.44 1.45
CA SER A 143 9.08 1.95 1.94
C SER A 143 9.20 3.46 1.75
N VAL A 144 8.78 3.99 0.60
CA VAL A 144 8.78 5.44 0.31
C VAL A 144 7.86 6.19 1.26
N PHE A 145 6.62 5.72 1.47
CA PHE A 145 5.69 6.42 2.36
C PHE A 145 6.10 6.31 3.84
N PHE A 146 6.65 5.18 4.27
CA PHE A 146 7.19 5.05 5.62
C PHE A 146 8.37 6.01 5.84
N PHE A 147 9.29 6.09 4.87
CA PHE A 147 10.39 7.07 4.89
C PHE A 147 9.86 8.51 4.98
N ARG A 148 8.85 8.88 4.19
CA ARG A 148 8.22 10.21 4.25
C ARG A 148 7.60 10.52 5.60
N ILE A 149 6.92 9.54 6.20
CA ILE A 149 6.38 9.68 7.56
C ILE A 149 7.51 10.02 8.54
N CYS A 150 8.61 9.26 8.51
CA CYS A 150 9.77 9.52 9.37
C CYS A 150 10.41 10.88 9.09
N ARG A 151 10.59 11.21 7.82
CA ARG A 151 11.32 12.41 7.37
C ARG A 151 10.50 13.69 7.48
N GLU A 152 9.24 13.65 7.03
CA GLU A 152 8.42 14.85 6.84
C GLU A 152 7.43 15.07 7.99
N LEU A 153 6.89 14.02 8.60
CA LEU A 153 5.96 14.16 9.71
C LEU A 153 6.68 14.17 11.06
N ILE A 154 7.55 13.19 11.31
CA ILE A 154 8.32 13.08 12.57
C ILE A 154 9.54 14.01 12.56
N ALA A 155 9.94 14.51 11.39
CA ALA A 155 11.08 15.42 11.19
C ALA A 155 12.45 14.81 11.57
N LEU A 156 12.64 13.50 11.41
CA LEU A 156 13.93 12.85 11.61
C LEU A 156 14.95 13.28 10.55
N LYS A 157 16.24 13.16 10.86
CA LYS A 157 17.30 13.35 9.88
C LYS A 157 17.20 12.31 8.76
N LYS A 158 17.70 12.64 7.57
CA LYS A 158 17.63 11.75 6.40
C LYS A 158 18.21 10.38 6.68
N THR A 159 19.39 10.31 7.30
CA THR A 159 20.07 9.05 7.64
C THR A 159 19.23 8.21 8.60
N ASP A 160 18.68 8.82 9.66
CA ASP A 160 17.87 8.14 10.67
C ASP A 160 16.57 7.59 10.05
N SER A 161 15.98 8.37 9.12
CA SER A 161 14.79 7.93 8.37
C SER A 161 15.09 6.71 7.48
N HIS A 162 16.27 6.65 6.83
CA HIS A 162 16.67 5.47 6.05
C HIS A 162 16.92 4.25 6.96
N ILE A 163 17.65 4.46 8.07
CA ILE A 163 17.93 3.38 9.03
C ILE A 163 16.63 2.82 9.62
N LEU A 164 15.73 3.70 10.04
CA LEU A 164 14.45 3.28 10.61
C LEU A 164 13.57 2.56 9.58
N THR A 165 13.60 3.01 8.31
CA THR A 165 12.86 2.32 7.24
C THR A 165 13.46 0.94 6.97
N ALA A 166 14.78 0.81 6.89
CA ALA A 166 15.45 -0.48 6.72
C ALA A 166 15.16 -1.40 7.90
N PHE A 167 15.23 -0.90 9.12
CA PHE A 167 14.89 -1.65 10.34
C PHE A 167 13.44 -2.11 10.33
N PHE A 168 12.48 -1.26 9.98
CA PHE A 168 11.07 -1.62 9.88
C PHE A 168 10.85 -2.79 8.91
N PHE A 169 11.44 -2.74 7.72
CA PHE A 169 11.32 -3.81 6.73
C PHE A 169 12.17 -5.05 7.03
N SER A 170 13.06 -5.02 8.02
CA SER A 170 13.83 -6.20 8.48
C SER A 170 13.03 -7.13 9.41
N PHE A 171 11.87 -6.71 9.92
CA PHE A 171 11.02 -7.60 10.69
C PHE A 171 10.49 -8.76 9.85
N ALA A 172 10.62 -9.98 10.32
CA ALA A 172 10.23 -11.19 9.61
C ALA A 172 8.77 -11.16 9.14
N SER A 173 7.84 -10.65 9.96
CA SER A 173 6.43 -10.50 9.62
C SER A 173 6.22 -9.56 8.43
N LEU A 174 6.98 -8.46 8.35
CA LEU A 174 6.89 -7.53 7.24
C LEU A 174 7.56 -8.08 5.98
N MET A 175 8.70 -8.77 6.11
CA MET A 175 9.31 -9.48 4.98
C MET A 175 8.34 -10.51 4.39
N LEU A 176 7.68 -11.30 5.23
CA LEU A 176 6.65 -12.24 4.77
C LEU A 176 5.48 -11.52 4.09
N THR A 177 5.00 -10.41 4.65
CA THR A 177 3.94 -9.58 4.05
C THR A 177 4.29 -9.12 2.62
N THR A 178 5.57 -8.87 2.34
CA THR A 178 6.02 -8.45 1.00
C THR A 178 6.18 -9.59 0.00
N MET A 179 6.24 -10.83 0.48
CA MET A 179 6.49 -12.02 -0.35
C MET A 179 5.24 -12.88 -0.54
N VAL A 180 4.38 -12.94 0.46
CA VAL A 180 3.17 -13.78 0.39
C VAL A 180 2.11 -13.07 -0.45
N PRO A 181 1.47 -13.79 -1.40
CA PRO A 181 0.44 -13.23 -2.28
C PRO A 181 -0.89 -13.04 -1.54
N ASP A 182 -0.93 -12.10 -0.63
CA ASP A 182 -2.05 -11.79 0.24
C ASP A 182 -2.40 -10.28 0.17
N HIS A 183 -3.54 -9.91 0.76
CA HIS A 183 -4.02 -8.54 0.88
C HIS A 183 -3.14 -7.65 1.77
N SER A 184 -2.33 -8.24 2.65
CA SER A 184 -1.62 -7.55 3.74
C SER A 184 -0.68 -6.45 3.25
N CYS A 185 0.09 -6.69 2.17
CA CYS A 185 0.99 -5.68 1.60
C CYS A 185 0.23 -4.46 1.06
N PHE A 186 -0.87 -4.70 0.35
CA PHE A 186 -1.70 -3.62 -0.20
C PHE A 186 -2.44 -2.85 0.90
N SER A 187 -2.89 -3.57 1.92
CA SER A 187 -3.51 -2.98 3.10
C SER A 187 -2.53 -2.08 3.87
N MET A 188 -1.27 -2.51 4.02
CA MET A 188 -0.20 -1.70 4.59
C MET A 188 0.06 -0.46 3.75
N LEU A 189 0.12 -0.57 2.41
CA LEU A 189 0.27 0.57 1.52
C LEU A 189 -0.86 1.59 1.70
N CYS A 190 -2.11 1.15 1.65
CA CYS A 190 -3.27 2.03 1.85
C CYS A 190 -3.22 2.75 3.21
N LEU A 191 -2.82 2.04 4.26
CA LEU A 191 -2.68 2.61 5.60
C LEU A 191 -1.57 3.65 5.67
N LEU A 192 -0.37 3.36 5.14
CA LEU A 192 0.76 4.28 5.14
C LEU A 192 0.47 5.55 4.33
N VAL A 193 -0.16 5.41 3.16
CA VAL A 193 -0.62 6.56 2.35
C VAL A 193 -1.61 7.41 3.14
N SER A 194 -2.59 6.78 3.79
CA SER A 194 -3.59 7.49 4.59
C SER A 194 -2.98 8.23 5.77
N ILE A 195 -2.06 7.58 6.51
CA ILE A 195 -1.34 8.20 7.64
C ILE A 195 -0.50 9.39 7.13
N TYR A 196 0.18 9.23 6.00
CA TYR A 196 0.98 10.31 5.43
C TYR A 196 0.11 11.52 5.06
N ILE A 197 -0.99 11.31 4.31
CA ILE A 197 -1.90 12.39 3.92
C ILE A 197 -2.51 13.05 5.14
N GLY A 198 -3.08 12.27 6.07
CA GLY A 198 -3.68 12.79 7.29
C GLY A 198 -2.67 13.55 8.17
N GLY A 199 -1.47 12.99 8.32
CA GLY A 199 -0.39 13.63 9.06
C GLY A 199 0.07 14.96 8.46
N CYS A 200 0.15 15.06 7.12
CA CYS A 200 0.44 16.33 6.42
C CYS A 200 -0.64 17.38 6.71
N HIS A 201 -1.91 16.99 6.64
CA HIS A 201 -3.01 17.91 6.98
C HIS A 201 -2.95 18.37 8.44
N MET A 202 -2.70 17.45 9.39
CA MET A 202 -2.56 17.78 10.80
C MET A 202 -1.39 18.74 11.06
N LYS A 203 -0.22 18.44 10.47
CA LYS A 203 0.98 19.26 10.61
C LYS A 203 0.80 20.69 10.09
N ASN A 204 0.02 20.85 9.02
CA ASN A 204 -0.25 22.15 8.40
C ASN A 204 -1.48 22.85 8.99
N GLY A 205 -2.11 22.32 10.04
CA GLY A 205 -3.33 22.87 10.63
C GLY A 205 -4.54 22.88 9.69
N SER A 206 -4.45 22.18 8.55
CA SER A 206 -5.54 22.04 7.58
C SER A 206 -6.42 20.85 7.90
N LYS A 207 -7.65 20.87 7.40
CA LYS A 207 -8.62 19.78 7.63
C LYS A 207 -8.79 18.94 6.38
N LEU A 208 -8.93 17.64 6.59
CA LEU A 208 -9.35 16.73 5.53
C LEU A 208 -10.77 17.05 5.07
N LYS A 209 -10.99 17.05 3.76
CA LYS A 209 -12.35 17.13 3.20
C LYS A 209 -13.07 15.79 3.40
N ALA A 210 -14.39 15.83 3.47
CA ALA A 210 -15.21 14.62 3.64
C ALA A 210 -14.89 13.55 2.60
N TRP A 211 -14.85 13.91 1.32
CA TRP A 211 -14.54 12.96 0.24
C TRP A 211 -13.14 12.33 0.36
N GLN A 212 -12.13 13.08 0.85
CA GLN A 212 -10.78 12.55 1.09
C GLN A 212 -10.81 11.51 2.22
N THR A 213 -11.49 11.83 3.32
CA THR A 213 -11.66 10.92 4.44
C THR A 213 -12.42 9.65 4.03
N SER A 214 -13.53 9.83 3.27
CA SER A 214 -14.32 8.70 2.78
C SER A 214 -13.53 7.81 1.82
N LEU A 215 -12.75 8.39 0.92
CA LEU A 215 -11.91 7.63 -0.02
C LEU A 215 -10.82 6.84 0.72
N MET A 216 -10.11 7.49 1.66
CA MET A 216 -9.09 6.82 2.47
C MET A 216 -9.69 5.70 3.32
N PHE A 217 -10.86 5.95 3.94
CA PHE A 217 -11.57 4.93 4.70
C PHE A 217 -11.98 3.76 3.79
N LEU A 218 -12.58 4.03 2.64
CA LEU A 218 -12.99 3.00 1.68
C LEU A 218 -11.80 2.16 1.21
N CYS A 219 -10.69 2.78 0.84
CA CYS A 219 -9.50 2.06 0.40
C CYS A 219 -8.91 1.20 1.54
N THR A 220 -8.79 1.74 2.75
CA THR A 220 -8.18 1.01 3.87
C THR A 220 -9.09 -0.07 4.42
N ALA A 221 -10.38 0.21 4.63
CA ALA A 221 -11.38 -0.75 5.10
C ALA A 221 -11.66 -1.82 4.04
N GLY A 222 -11.67 -1.44 2.76
CA GLY A 222 -11.90 -2.35 1.64
C GLY A 222 -10.77 -3.35 1.45
N MET A 223 -9.54 -3.01 1.83
CA MET A 223 -8.41 -3.94 1.84
C MET A 223 -8.31 -4.72 3.15
N SER A 224 -8.63 -4.10 4.28
CA SER A 224 -8.71 -4.74 5.59
C SER A 224 -9.58 -3.91 6.51
N LEU A 225 -10.67 -4.50 7.00
CA LEU A 225 -11.66 -3.80 7.82
C LEU A 225 -11.04 -3.16 9.08
N SER A 226 -10.07 -3.84 9.70
CA SER A 226 -9.34 -3.32 10.87
C SER A 226 -8.54 -2.04 10.56
N ASN A 227 -8.04 -1.87 9.34
CA ASN A 227 -7.33 -0.67 8.93
C ASN A 227 -8.28 0.50 8.66
N GLY A 228 -9.53 0.23 8.30
CA GLY A 228 -10.58 1.25 8.24
C GLY A 228 -10.80 1.93 9.59
N VAL A 229 -10.82 1.17 10.68
CA VAL A 229 -10.92 1.73 12.05
C VAL A 229 -9.76 2.69 12.33
N LYS A 230 -8.53 2.30 12.00
CA LYS A 230 -7.34 3.16 12.19
C LYS A 230 -7.44 4.46 11.38
N THR A 231 -7.93 4.38 10.15
CA THR A 231 -8.16 5.56 9.30
C THR A 231 -9.28 6.44 9.84
N GLY A 232 -10.34 5.86 10.40
CA GLY A 232 -11.40 6.58 11.10
C GLY A 232 -10.86 7.35 12.30
N ILE A 233 -10.02 6.72 13.12
CA ILE A 233 -9.34 7.37 14.26
C ILE A 233 -8.46 8.53 13.78
N MET A 234 -7.67 8.33 12.71
CA MET A 234 -6.86 9.40 12.13
C MET A 234 -7.73 10.59 11.66
N ALA A 235 -8.89 10.32 11.05
CA ALA A 235 -9.83 11.36 10.63
C ALA A 235 -10.37 12.16 11.83
N LEU A 236 -10.64 11.50 12.97
CA LEU A 236 -11.03 12.15 14.21
C LEU A 236 -9.94 13.09 14.72
N PHE A 237 -8.69 12.68 14.70
CA PHE A 237 -7.57 13.53 15.10
C PHE A 237 -7.37 14.71 14.15
N SER A 238 -7.57 14.52 12.84
CA SER A 238 -7.41 15.59 11.84
C SER A 238 -8.54 16.61 11.88
N ASN A 239 -9.79 16.19 12.09
CA ASN A 239 -10.97 17.04 11.92
C ASN A 239 -11.72 17.31 13.23
N GLY A 240 -11.39 16.59 14.32
CA GLY A 240 -12.07 16.67 15.59
C GLY A 240 -13.56 16.28 15.48
N LYS A 241 -14.39 16.87 16.32
CA LYS A 241 -15.84 16.59 16.36
C LYS A 241 -16.59 16.87 15.05
N LYS A 242 -15.96 17.59 14.08
CA LYS A 242 -16.59 17.88 12.78
C LYS A 242 -16.84 16.63 11.93
N VAL A 243 -16.12 15.54 12.18
CA VAL A 243 -16.36 14.25 11.50
C VAL A 243 -17.79 13.74 11.71
N PHE A 244 -18.41 14.09 12.82
CA PHE A 244 -19.79 13.70 13.14
C PHE A 244 -20.84 14.73 12.69
N SER A 245 -20.43 15.79 11.99
CA SER A 245 -21.37 16.81 11.51
C SER A 245 -22.04 16.33 10.21
N PRO A 246 -23.36 16.54 10.04
CA PRO A 246 -24.06 16.25 8.79
C PRO A 246 -23.52 17.01 7.57
N LYS A 247 -22.72 18.06 7.80
CA LYS A 247 -22.08 18.88 6.76
C LYS A 247 -20.65 18.41 6.43
N PHE A 248 -20.15 17.37 7.11
CA PHE A 248 -18.88 16.71 6.83
C PHE A 248 -19.12 15.53 5.90
#